data_32fc0a6c79e9b274db043ad127548119
#
_entry.id   32fc0a6c79e9b274db043ad127548119
#
_cell.length_a   1.000
_cell.length_b   1.000
_cell.length_c   1.000
_cell.angle_alpha   90.00
_cell.angle_beta   90.00
_cell.angle_gamma   90.00
#
_symmetry.space_group_name_H-M   'P 1'
#
loop_
_entity.id
_entity.type
_entity.pdbx_description
1 polymer ?
#
loop_
_entity_poly.entity_id
_entity_poly.type
_entity_poly.pdbx_seq_one_letter_code
_entity_poly.pdbx_strand_id
1 'polypeptide(L)'
;AYLEEWQAMAKAVLELFPPRDDLPAPDTLHTPKDWPDSDVLDDWSLLPTKPDWAPGFRKFWNVGEDAAHDRLDWWADEVGEYDEGRNLPSQDITSQMSPHLHWGEISPVTIWHRLKDKRSKGWKTYEKELIWRDYAQNVIMQFPDYGDEPYRNFDDSLWRNPNRGHLIQEELEAWQQGRTGYPIVDAGMRQLWQTGWMHNRVRMITASFLIKHLLIDWRHGERWFWDTLVDGDYASNGANW
;
A
#
# COMPACT_ATOMS: atom_id res chain seq x y z
N ALA A 1 -2.11 24.78 8.10
CA ALA A 1 -1.62 25.71 7.06
C ALA A 1 -0.94 24.94 5.92
N TYR A 2 0.24 24.35 6.09
CA TYR A 2 0.98 23.70 5.01
C TYR A 2 0.21 22.54 4.35
N LEU A 3 -0.41 21.66 5.13
CA LEU A 3 -1.21 20.55 4.61
C LEU A 3 -2.46 21.04 3.85
N GLU A 4 -3.10 22.09 4.32
CA GLU A 4 -4.27 22.68 3.66
C GLU A 4 -3.92 23.31 2.32
N GLU A 5 -2.76 23.96 2.23
CA GLU A 5 -2.23 24.51 0.98
C GLU A 5 -1.91 23.40 -0.02
N TRP A 6 -1.27 22.31 0.45
CA TRP A 6 -0.99 21.14 -0.36
C TRP A 6 -2.28 20.49 -0.89
N GLN A 7 -3.29 20.33 -0.04
CA GLN A 7 -4.59 19.78 -0.42
C GLN A 7 -5.29 20.65 -1.50
N ALA A 8 -5.23 21.96 -1.37
CA ALA A 8 -5.81 22.88 -2.35
C ALA A 8 -5.08 22.78 -3.71
N MET A 9 -3.76 22.68 -3.70
CA MET A 9 -2.94 22.54 -4.90
C MET A 9 -3.17 21.19 -5.58
N ALA A 10 -3.19 20.09 -4.83
CA ALA A 10 -3.45 18.75 -5.37
C ALA A 10 -4.84 18.69 -6.04
N LYS A 11 -5.86 19.26 -5.43
CA LYS A 11 -7.20 19.36 -6.04
C LYS A 11 -7.20 20.14 -7.35
N ALA A 12 -6.53 21.27 -7.38
CA ALA A 12 -6.44 22.07 -8.61
C ALA A 12 -5.77 21.28 -9.75
N VAL A 13 -4.74 20.50 -9.45
CA VAL A 13 -4.09 19.63 -10.43
C VAL A 13 -5.03 18.53 -10.92
N LEU A 14 -5.75 17.87 -10.02
CA LEU A 14 -6.72 16.82 -10.36
C LEU A 14 -7.86 17.36 -11.26
N GLU A 15 -8.32 18.60 -11.03
CA GLU A 15 -9.33 19.23 -11.87
C GLU A 15 -8.82 19.61 -13.26
N LEU A 16 -7.55 20.04 -13.38
CA LEU A 16 -6.94 20.47 -14.64
C LEU A 16 -6.64 19.33 -15.60
N PHE A 17 -6.42 18.12 -15.11
CA PHE A 17 -6.01 16.97 -15.89
C PHE A 17 -7.03 15.81 -15.76
N PRO A 18 -8.24 15.94 -16.35
CA PRO A 18 -9.21 14.84 -16.32
C PRO A 18 -8.67 13.61 -17.07
N PRO A 19 -9.09 12.40 -16.67
CA PRO A 19 -8.75 11.20 -17.41
C PRO A 19 -9.29 11.32 -18.84
N ARG A 20 -8.56 10.76 -19.79
CA ARG A 20 -9.02 10.67 -21.17
C ARG A 20 -9.70 9.32 -21.37
N ASP A 21 -10.99 9.35 -21.58
CA ASP A 21 -11.79 8.15 -21.80
C ASP A 21 -11.69 7.64 -23.27
N ASP A 22 -11.26 8.53 -24.20
CA ASP A 22 -11.16 8.22 -25.63
C ASP A 22 -9.73 8.49 -26.12
N LEU A 23 -8.90 7.45 -26.11
CA LEU A 23 -7.70 7.39 -26.94
C LEU A 23 -8.05 6.57 -28.18
N PRO A 24 -8.28 7.22 -29.34
CA PRO A 24 -8.60 6.48 -30.55
C PRO A 24 -7.42 5.56 -30.90
N ALA A 25 -7.71 4.30 -31.10
CA ALA A 25 -6.70 3.38 -31.62
C ALA A 25 -6.20 3.90 -32.97
N PRO A 26 -4.90 3.83 -33.27
CA PRO A 26 -4.40 4.21 -34.57
C PRO A 26 -5.02 3.30 -35.66
N ASP A 27 -5.43 3.88 -36.79
CA ASP A 27 -6.02 3.14 -37.90
C ASP A 27 -5.11 2.03 -38.42
N THR A 28 -3.81 2.19 -38.26
CA THR A 28 -2.79 1.20 -38.63
C THR A 28 -1.67 1.16 -37.63
N LEU A 29 -1.34 -0.04 -37.12
CA LEU A 29 -0.11 -0.30 -36.41
C LEU A 29 0.98 -0.70 -37.39
N HIS A 30 2.03 0.10 -37.50
CA HIS A 30 3.22 -0.30 -38.28
C HIS A 30 3.99 -1.36 -37.46
N THR A 31 3.73 -2.61 -37.78
CA THR A 31 4.48 -3.73 -37.21
C THR A 31 5.74 -3.98 -38.03
N PRO A 32 6.91 -4.21 -37.41
CA PRO A 32 8.09 -4.65 -38.14
C PRO A 32 7.81 -5.99 -38.82
N LYS A 33 8.42 -6.19 -39.99
CA LYS A 33 8.26 -7.46 -40.75
C LYS A 33 8.87 -8.65 -40.01
N ASP A 34 9.93 -8.37 -39.27
CA ASP A 34 10.65 -9.36 -38.47
C ASP A 34 10.56 -8.91 -37.00
N TRP A 35 9.63 -9.50 -36.24
CA TRP A 35 9.59 -9.35 -34.80
C TRP A 35 10.70 -10.20 -34.18
N PRO A 36 11.48 -9.67 -33.21
CA PRO A 36 12.36 -10.52 -32.42
C PRO A 36 11.50 -11.53 -31.65
N ASP A 37 12.05 -12.71 -31.43
CA ASP A 37 11.44 -13.69 -30.53
C ASP A 37 11.23 -13.05 -29.16
N SER A 38 10.04 -13.19 -28.59
CA SER A 38 9.73 -12.71 -27.25
C SER A 38 10.06 -13.80 -26.24
N ASP A 39 10.64 -13.37 -25.11
CA ASP A 39 10.80 -14.24 -23.96
C ASP A 39 9.42 -14.68 -23.42
N VAL A 40 9.36 -15.89 -22.92
CA VAL A 40 8.19 -16.37 -22.17
C VAL A 40 8.35 -15.93 -20.71
N LEU A 41 7.34 -15.26 -20.16
CA LEU A 41 7.40 -14.71 -18.80
C LEU A 41 7.76 -15.75 -17.73
N ASP A 42 7.32 -17.00 -17.90
CA ASP A 42 7.60 -18.10 -16.98
C ASP A 42 9.10 -18.47 -16.94
N ASP A 43 9.83 -18.25 -18.04
CA ASP A 43 11.28 -18.53 -18.11
C ASP A 43 12.09 -17.56 -17.24
N TRP A 44 11.54 -16.40 -16.90
CA TRP A 44 12.18 -15.42 -16.00
C TRP A 44 12.20 -15.85 -14.55
N SER A 45 11.45 -16.89 -14.20
CA SER A 45 11.43 -17.46 -12.84
C SER A 45 11.16 -16.43 -11.73
N LEU A 46 10.32 -15.45 -12.00
CA LEU A 46 10.01 -14.35 -11.07
C LEU A 46 9.12 -14.77 -9.90
N LEU A 47 8.40 -15.89 -10.04
CA LEU A 47 7.53 -16.39 -9.00
C LEU A 47 8.29 -17.25 -7.99
N PRO A 48 8.01 -17.11 -6.68
CA PRO A 48 8.59 -17.97 -5.67
C PRO A 48 8.11 -19.42 -5.87
N THR A 49 9.06 -20.37 -5.91
CA THR A 49 8.74 -21.80 -6.11
C THR A 49 9.18 -22.68 -4.94
N LYS A 50 10.15 -22.21 -4.12
CA LYS A 50 10.70 -22.99 -2.99
C LYS A 50 11.06 -22.08 -1.80
N PRO A 51 10.15 -21.88 -0.86
CA PRO A 51 8.73 -22.27 -0.86
C PRO A 51 7.90 -21.39 -1.79
N ASP A 52 6.84 -21.95 -2.39
CA ASP A 52 5.79 -21.15 -3.01
C ASP A 52 4.92 -20.55 -1.89
N TRP A 53 5.20 -19.31 -1.52
CA TRP A 53 4.50 -18.59 -0.46
C TRP A 53 3.39 -17.67 -0.98
N ALA A 54 3.31 -17.50 -2.31
CA ALA A 54 2.39 -16.55 -2.93
C ALA A 54 1.02 -17.12 -3.44
N PRO A 55 0.63 -18.40 -3.28
CA PRO A 55 -0.64 -18.90 -3.83
C PRO A 55 -1.87 -18.21 -3.24
N GLY A 56 -1.77 -17.69 -2.00
CA GLY A 56 -2.82 -16.93 -1.35
C GLY A 56 -3.16 -15.65 -2.09
N PHE A 57 -2.15 -14.96 -2.60
CA PHE A 57 -2.30 -13.69 -3.29
C PHE A 57 -3.13 -13.84 -4.56
N ARG A 58 -2.84 -14.87 -5.38
CA ARG A 58 -3.58 -15.16 -6.62
C ARG A 58 -5.06 -15.50 -6.40
N LYS A 59 -5.39 -15.99 -5.20
CA LYS A 59 -6.77 -16.30 -4.83
C LYS A 59 -7.52 -15.07 -4.31
N PHE A 60 -6.80 -14.14 -3.74
CA PHE A 60 -7.37 -12.97 -3.07
C PHE A 60 -7.50 -11.77 -4.01
N TRP A 61 -6.53 -11.58 -4.91
CA TRP A 61 -6.47 -10.41 -5.79
C TRP A 61 -6.89 -10.76 -7.21
N ASN A 62 -7.78 -9.94 -7.75
CA ASN A 62 -7.96 -9.81 -9.20
C ASN A 62 -7.04 -8.68 -9.66
N VAL A 63 -6.23 -8.94 -10.67
CA VAL A 63 -5.22 -8.00 -11.17
C VAL A 63 -5.63 -7.43 -12.52
N GLY A 64 -5.08 -6.27 -12.85
CA GLY A 64 -5.27 -5.62 -14.13
C GLY A 64 -6.26 -4.45 -14.07
N GLU A 65 -6.26 -3.70 -15.16
CA GLU A 65 -7.02 -2.45 -15.27
C GLU A 65 -8.52 -2.68 -15.15
N ASP A 66 -9.06 -3.72 -15.81
CA ASP A 66 -10.49 -4.06 -15.72
C ASP A 66 -10.89 -4.35 -14.26
N ALA A 67 -10.08 -5.13 -13.55
CA ALA A 67 -10.34 -5.44 -12.14
C ALA A 67 -10.29 -4.19 -11.25
N ALA A 68 -9.39 -3.26 -11.56
CA ALA A 68 -9.29 -1.98 -10.87
C ALA A 68 -10.55 -1.12 -11.08
N HIS A 69 -11.08 -1.08 -12.32
CA HIS A 69 -12.31 -0.37 -12.63
C HIS A 69 -13.53 -1.01 -11.98
N ASP A 70 -13.67 -2.33 -12.03
CA ASP A 70 -14.75 -3.06 -11.33
C ASP A 70 -14.73 -2.75 -9.82
N ARG A 71 -13.53 -2.74 -9.23
CA ARG A 71 -13.36 -2.41 -7.81
C ARG A 71 -13.73 -0.95 -7.52
N LEU A 72 -13.38 -0.02 -8.41
CA LEU A 72 -13.74 1.39 -8.27
C LEU A 72 -15.26 1.59 -8.37
N ASP A 73 -15.94 0.88 -9.27
CA ASP A 73 -17.39 0.98 -9.40
C ASP A 73 -18.11 0.50 -8.14
N TRP A 74 -17.69 -0.66 -7.60
CA TRP A 74 -18.18 -1.11 -6.30
C TRP A 74 -17.91 -0.08 -5.21
N TRP A 75 -16.69 0.47 -5.16
CA TRP A 75 -16.30 1.46 -4.15
C TRP A 75 -17.10 2.76 -4.26
N ALA A 76 -17.48 3.15 -5.45
CA ALA A 76 -18.29 4.34 -5.66
C ALA A 76 -19.65 4.28 -4.95
N ASP A 77 -20.19 3.09 -4.73
CA ASP A 77 -21.43 2.92 -3.98
C ASP A 77 -21.21 2.87 -2.47
N GLU A 78 -20.07 2.36 -2.02
CA GLU A 78 -19.76 2.15 -0.60
C GLU A 78 -19.04 3.33 0.07
N VAL A 79 -18.42 4.24 -0.68
CA VAL A 79 -17.56 5.31 -0.15
C VAL A 79 -18.26 6.21 0.89
N GLY A 80 -19.57 6.23 0.90
CA GLY A 80 -20.37 7.02 1.87
C GLY A 80 -20.07 6.65 3.33
N GLU A 81 -19.87 5.37 3.60
CA GLU A 81 -19.66 4.80 4.93
C GLU A 81 -18.19 4.85 5.38
N TYR A 82 -17.28 5.29 4.52
CA TYR A 82 -15.84 5.21 4.77
C TYR A 82 -15.38 5.95 6.01
N ASP A 83 -15.96 7.12 6.33
CA ASP A 83 -15.49 7.98 7.43
C ASP A 83 -15.51 7.25 8.79
N GLU A 84 -16.53 6.46 9.03
CA GLU A 84 -16.68 5.67 10.26
C GLU A 84 -16.08 4.27 10.11
N GLY A 85 -16.44 3.57 9.02
CA GLY A 85 -16.07 2.18 8.79
C GLY A 85 -14.57 1.94 8.62
N ARG A 86 -13.82 2.92 8.08
CA ARG A 86 -12.36 2.84 7.95
C ARG A 86 -11.59 2.56 9.23
N ASN A 87 -12.20 2.78 10.38
CA ASN A 87 -11.57 2.59 11.68
C ASN A 87 -11.86 1.19 12.28
N LEU A 88 -12.73 0.42 11.65
CA LEU A 88 -13.22 -0.85 12.15
C LEU A 88 -12.67 -2.01 11.30
N PRO A 89 -11.56 -2.67 11.71
CA PRO A 89 -10.96 -3.77 10.95
C PRO A 89 -11.88 -4.98 10.73
N SER A 90 -12.96 -5.09 11.51
CA SER A 90 -13.97 -6.15 11.39
C SER A 90 -14.98 -5.92 10.26
N GLN A 91 -14.95 -4.74 9.63
CA GLN A 91 -15.86 -4.38 8.55
C GLN A 91 -15.06 -4.24 7.24
N ASP A 92 -15.62 -4.79 6.16
CA ASP A 92 -15.03 -4.63 4.83
C ASP A 92 -15.52 -3.31 4.18
N ILE A 93 -15.17 -2.18 4.80
CA ILE A 93 -15.49 -0.83 4.34
C ILE A 93 -14.21 -0.07 4.03
N THR A 94 -13.38 -0.65 3.16
CA THR A 94 -12.21 0.00 2.60
C THR A 94 -12.14 -0.27 1.10
N SER A 95 -11.59 0.68 0.35
CA SER A 95 -11.56 0.56 -1.11
C SER A 95 -10.72 -0.62 -1.59
N GLN A 96 -9.67 -0.98 -0.86
CA GLN A 96 -8.63 -1.92 -1.30
C GLN A 96 -8.02 -1.55 -2.68
N MET A 97 -8.01 -0.25 -3.01
CA MET A 97 -7.46 0.26 -4.27
C MET A 97 -5.94 0.43 -4.22
N SER A 98 -5.31 0.28 -3.06
CA SER A 98 -3.88 0.53 -2.88
C SER A 98 -2.98 -0.32 -3.78
N PRO A 99 -3.22 -1.63 -4.00
CA PRO A 99 -2.42 -2.41 -4.95
C PRO A 99 -2.59 -1.91 -6.39
N HIS A 100 -3.81 -1.64 -6.84
CA HIS A 100 -4.08 -1.14 -8.18
C HIS A 100 -3.41 0.22 -8.43
N LEU A 101 -3.40 1.10 -7.41
CA LEU A 101 -2.69 2.37 -7.46
C LEU A 101 -1.18 2.20 -7.45
N HIS A 102 -0.66 1.23 -6.69
CA HIS A 102 0.77 0.96 -6.59
C HIS A 102 1.33 0.46 -7.94
N TRP A 103 0.64 -0.49 -8.55
CA TRP A 103 1.06 -1.10 -9.82
C TRP A 103 0.64 -0.30 -11.06
N GLY A 104 -0.05 0.83 -10.87
CA GLY A 104 -0.46 1.72 -11.96
C GLY A 104 -1.60 1.16 -12.83
N GLU A 105 -2.35 0.22 -12.31
CA GLU A 105 -3.54 -0.35 -12.96
C GLU A 105 -4.69 0.66 -13.02
N ILE A 106 -4.66 1.68 -12.15
CA ILE A 106 -5.58 2.81 -12.16
C ILE A 106 -4.90 4.08 -11.67
N SER A 107 -5.29 5.22 -12.25
CA SER A 107 -4.79 6.52 -11.82
C SER A 107 -5.58 7.08 -10.62
N PRO A 108 -4.93 7.76 -9.65
CA PRO A 108 -5.65 8.51 -8.62
C PRO A 108 -6.57 9.59 -9.21
N VAL A 109 -6.23 10.13 -10.39
CA VAL A 109 -7.06 11.09 -11.13
C VAL A 109 -8.38 10.44 -11.54
N THR A 110 -8.34 9.23 -12.08
CA THR A 110 -9.55 8.47 -12.46
C THR A 110 -10.45 8.23 -11.26
N ILE A 111 -9.88 7.81 -10.13
CA ILE A 111 -10.64 7.60 -8.89
C ILE A 111 -11.30 8.91 -8.42
N TRP A 112 -10.54 10.00 -8.42
CA TRP A 112 -11.03 11.29 -7.98
C TRP A 112 -12.19 11.77 -8.88
N HIS A 113 -12.06 11.70 -10.21
CA HIS A 113 -13.10 12.09 -11.15
C HIS A 113 -14.36 11.22 -11.03
N ARG A 114 -14.23 9.93 -10.75
CA ARG A 114 -15.35 9.02 -10.55
C ARG A 114 -16.15 9.35 -9.28
N LEU A 115 -15.49 9.89 -8.25
CA LEU A 115 -16.07 10.08 -6.92
C LEU A 115 -16.35 11.55 -6.52
N LYS A 116 -15.81 12.53 -7.23
CA LYS A 116 -15.85 13.97 -6.84
C LYS A 116 -17.24 14.53 -6.60
N ASP A 117 -18.27 13.97 -7.24
CA ASP A 117 -19.65 14.40 -7.10
C ASP A 117 -20.40 13.72 -5.93
N LYS A 118 -19.77 12.74 -5.27
CA LYS A 118 -20.27 12.08 -4.07
C LYS A 118 -20.10 13.01 -2.86
N ARG A 119 -21.08 13.84 -2.55
CA ARG A 119 -21.00 14.85 -1.47
C ARG A 119 -21.08 14.27 -0.05
N SER A 120 -20.63 13.06 0.17
CA SER A 120 -20.64 12.38 1.47
C SER A 120 -19.45 12.77 2.34
N LYS A 121 -19.57 12.55 3.65
CA LYS A 121 -18.46 12.69 4.60
C LYS A 121 -17.38 11.64 4.33
N GLY A 122 -17.79 10.42 3.97
CA GLY A 122 -16.89 9.33 3.61
C GLY A 122 -16.02 9.68 2.41
N TRP A 123 -16.60 10.27 1.34
CA TRP A 123 -15.81 10.77 0.21
C TRP A 123 -14.77 11.80 0.63
N LYS A 124 -15.16 12.81 1.42
CA LYS A 124 -14.23 13.85 1.88
C LYS A 124 -13.05 13.27 2.69
N THR A 125 -13.29 12.19 3.41
CA THR A 125 -12.24 11.49 4.16
C THR A 125 -11.38 10.67 3.22
N TYR A 126 -11.96 9.96 2.25
CA TYR A 126 -11.22 9.18 1.27
C TYR A 126 -10.38 10.05 0.32
N GLU A 127 -10.90 11.19 -0.11
CA GLU A 127 -10.15 12.18 -0.90
C GLU A 127 -8.84 12.58 -0.22
N LYS A 128 -8.83 12.72 1.09
CA LYS A 128 -7.59 13.01 1.85
C LYS A 128 -6.58 11.88 1.76
N GLU A 129 -7.01 10.63 1.69
CA GLU A 129 -6.09 9.49 1.57
C GLU A 129 -5.37 9.48 0.21
N LEU A 130 -6.06 9.86 -0.88
CA LEU A 130 -5.43 10.05 -2.19
C LEU A 130 -4.38 11.16 -2.14
N ILE A 131 -4.68 12.26 -1.46
CA ILE A 131 -3.76 13.39 -1.29
C ILE A 131 -2.58 13.03 -0.38
N TRP A 132 -2.79 12.23 0.67
CA TRP A 132 -1.71 11.76 1.53
C TRP A 132 -0.70 10.91 0.76
N ARG A 133 -1.16 10.09 -0.19
CA ARG A 133 -0.28 9.33 -1.07
C ARG A 133 0.65 10.24 -1.88
N ASP A 134 0.10 11.29 -2.48
CA ASP A 134 0.88 12.30 -3.24
C ASP A 134 1.85 13.06 -2.31
N TYR A 135 1.40 13.43 -1.13
CA TYR A 135 2.24 14.08 -0.12
C TYR A 135 3.42 13.20 0.30
N ALA A 136 3.23 11.90 0.49
CA ALA A 136 4.30 10.97 0.85
C ALA A 136 5.40 10.93 -0.23
N GLN A 137 5.03 10.94 -1.51
CA GLN A 137 5.98 11.03 -2.62
C GLN A 137 6.81 12.33 -2.55
N ASN A 138 6.17 13.46 -2.21
CA ASN A 138 6.89 14.71 -2.03
C ASN A 138 7.88 14.66 -0.85
N VAL A 139 7.52 13.99 0.24
CA VAL A 139 8.43 13.80 1.39
C VAL A 139 9.67 13.01 0.98
N ILE A 140 9.51 11.89 0.27
CA ILE A 140 10.64 11.08 -0.20
C ILE A 140 11.54 11.84 -1.18
N MET A 141 10.99 12.70 -2.03
CA MET A 141 11.79 13.55 -2.91
C MET A 141 12.69 14.52 -2.13
N GLN A 142 12.25 14.98 -0.96
CA GLN A 142 13.03 15.87 -0.10
C GLN A 142 13.99 15.11 0.82
N PHE A 143 13.62 13.90 1.22
CA PHE A 143 14.35 13.06 2.15
C PHE A 143 14.44 11.62 1.60
N PRO A 144 15.32 11.40 0.59
CA PRO A 144 15.37 10.11 -0.14
C PRO A 144 15.73 8.91 0.74
N ASP A 145 16.46 9.15 1.83
CA ASP A 145 16.91 8.10 2.76
C ASP A 145 15.88 7.79 3.88
N TYR A 146 14.68 8.38 3.80
CA TYR A 146 13.66 8.31 4.85
C TYR A 146 13.12 6.88 5.13
N GLY A 147 13.30 5.95 4.20
CA GLY A 147 13.00 4.53 4.40
C GLY A 147 14.05 3.80 5.23
N ASP A 148 15.28 4.30 5.30
CA ASP A 148 16.41 3.67 5.99
C ASP A 148 16.88 4.47 7.20
N GLU A 149 16.72 5.80 7.17
CA GLU A 149 17.16 6.71 8.22
C GLU A 149 15.99 7.47 8.86
N PRO A 150 16.00 7.67 10.17
CA PRO A 150 14.92 8.40 10.84
C PRO A 150 14.96 9.88 10.43
N TYR A 151 13.79 10.47 10.18
CA TYR A 151 13.62 11.89 9.83
C TYR A 151 14.22 12.86 10.87
N ARG A 152 14.33 12.44 12.11
CA ARG A 152 14.96 13.19 13.19
C ARG A 152 15.98 12.30 13.88
N ASN A 153 17.05 12.91 14.38
CA ASN A 153 18.02 12.19 15.19
C ASN A 153 17.30 11.47 16.34
N PHE A 154 17.42 10.16 16.34
CA PHE A 154 16.84 9.26 17.31
C PHE A 154 17.97 8.51 18.00
N ASP A 155 17.84 8.27 19.29
CA ASP A 155 18.82 7.49 20.04
C ASP A 155 18.62 5.99 19.76
N ASP A 156 19.43 5.45 18.86
CA ASP A 156 19.38 4.04 18.48
C ASP A 156 19.73 3.09 19.66
N SER A 157 20.25 3.61 20.77
CA SER A 157 20.54 2.80 21.97
C SER A 157 19.28 2.23 22.63
N LEU A 158 18.11 2.79 22.32
CA LEU A 158 16.82 2.29 22.79
C LEU A 158 16.45 0.92 22.20
N TRP A 159 16.95 0.60 21.00
CA TRP A 159 16.55 -0.61 20.30
C TRP A 159 17.22 -1.87 20.83
N ARG A 160 16.41 -2.88 21.05
CA ARG A 160 16.88 -4.25 21.27
C ARG A 160 17.27 -4.85 19.91
N ASN A 161 18.50 -5.29 19.77
CA ASN A 161 19.02 -5.80 18.50
C ASN A 161 18.83 -7.32 18.40
N PRO A 162 18.03 -7.82 17.42
CA PRO A 162 17.81 -9.26 17.22
C PRO A 162 19.10 -10.06 17.01
N ASN A 163 20.12 -9.47 16.39
CA ASN A 163 21.41 -10.11 16.15
C ASN A 163 22.27 -10.29 17.43
N ARG A 164 21.87 -9.69 18.56
CA ARG A 164 22.59 -9.73 19.85
C ARG A 164 21.93 -10.61 20.91
N GLY A 165 20.82 -11.27 20.58
CA GLY A 165 20.15 -12.12 21.56
C GLY A 165 19.12 -13.05 20.93
N HIS A 166 19.25 -14.35 21.22
CA HIS A 166 18.35 -15.39 20.70
C HIS A 166 16.87 -15.11 20.99
N LEU A 167 16.55 -14.66 22.21
CA LEU A 167 15.18 -14.29 22.60
C LEU A 167 14.61 -13.15 21.74
N ILE A 168 15.42 -12.16 21.39
CA ILE A 168 14.95 -11.01 20.60
C ILE A 168 14.68 -11.46 19.15
N GLN A 169 15.50 -12.36 18.64
CA GLN A 169 15.27 -12.98 17.33
C GLN A 169 13.97 -13.80 17.32
N GLU A 170 13.73 -14.61 18.36
CA GLU A 170 12.49 -15.39 18.51
C GLU A 170 11.24 -14.49 18.61
N GLU A 171 11.33 -13.36 19.32
CA GLU A 171 10.25 -12.38 19.41
C GLU A 171 9.96 -11.71 18.06
N LEU A 172 11.00 -11.36 17.29
CA LEU A 172 10.84 -10.84 15.93
C LEU A 172 10.17 -11.87 15.01
N GLU A 173 10.64 -13.11 15.04
CA GLU A 173 10.05 -14.20 14.25
C GLU A 173 8.60 -14.50 14.67
N ALA A 174 8.29 -14.44 15.97
CA ALA A 174 6.93 -14.60 16.47
C ALA A 174 6.01 -13.49 15.96
N TRP A 175 6.51 -12.24 15.92
CA TRP A 175 5.79 -11.12 15.33
C TRP A 175 5.56 -11.33 13.82
N GLN A 176 6.59 -11.64 13.05
CA GLN A 176 6.51 -11.89 11.61
C GLN A 176 5.52 -13.00 11.26
N GLN A 177 5.44 -14.04 12.09
CA GLN A 177 4.61 -15.22 11.87
C GLN A 177 3.21 -15.11 12.53
N GLY A 178 2.90 -13.99 13.19
CA GLY A 178 1.63 -13.80 13.89
C GLY A 178 1.43 -14.80 15.03
N ARG A 179 2.44 -14.96 15.89
CA ARG A 179 2.48 -15.88 17.05
C ARG A 179 2.87 -15.18 18.34
N THR A 180 2.54 -13.88 18.45
CA THR A 180 2.86 -13.05 19.62
C THR A 180 1.98 -13.37 20.83
N GLY A 181 0.83 -13.98 20.63
CA GLY A 181 -0.21 -14.19 21.64
C GLY A 181 -1.17 -13.00 21.78
N TYR A 182 -0.99 -11.92 21.02
CA TYR A 182 -1.90 -10.79 20.95
C TYR A 182 -2.83 -10.92 19.74
N PRO A 183 -4.11 -11.25 19.93
CA PRO A 183 -4.98 -11.69 18.83
C PRO A 183 -5.05 -10.73 17.64
N ILE A 184 -5.10 -9.41 17.88
CA ILE A 184 -5.20 -8.42 16.81
C ILE A 184 -3.89 -8.30 16.02
N VAL A 185 -2.73 -8.41 16.69
CA VAL A 185 -1.41 -8.41 16.05
C VAL A 185 -1.25 -9.68 15.21
N ASP A 186 -1.56 -10.83 15.81
CA ASP A 186 -1.41 -12.13 15.17
C ASP A 186 -2.32 -12.27 13.95
N ALA A 187 -3.57 -11.81 14.06
CA ALA A 187 -4.51 -11.80 12.95
C ALA A 187 -4.02 -10.93 11.78
N GLY A 188 -3.52 -9.73 12.08
CA GLY A 188 -2.97 -8.81 11.09
C GLY A 188 -1.75 -9.39 10.35
N MET A 189 -0.79 -9.94 11.10
CA MET A 189 0.42 -10.51 10.50
C MET A 189 0.12 -11.77 9.68
N ARG A 190 -0.84 -12.59 10.09
CA ARG A 190 -1.30 -13.74 9.30
C ARG A 190 -2.06 -13.31 8.05
N GLN A 191 -2.90 -12.28 8.12
CA GLN A 191 -3.57 -11.72 6.96
C GLN A 191 -2.54 -11.20 5.95
N LEU A 192 -1.54 -10.43 6.43
CA LEU A 192 -0.44 -9.94 5.59
C LEU A 192 0.24 -11.08 4.85
N TRP A 193 0.63 -12.13 5.55
CA TRP A 193 1.29 -13.28 4.94
C TRP A 193 0.43 -14.04 3.92
N GLN A 194 -0.87 -14.12 4.16
CA GLN A 194 -1.80 -14.85 3.29
C GLN A 194 -2.23 -14.07 2.05
N THR A 195 -2.36 -12.75 2.18
CA THR A 195 -2.98 -11.91 1.14
C THR A 195 -2.08 -10.81 0.60
N GLY A 196 -0.94 -10.54 1.26
CA GLY A 196 -0.11 -9.38 0.96
C GLY A 196 -0.74 -8.04 1.35
N TRP A 197 -1.79 -8.07 2.17
CA TRP A 197 -2.51 -6.85 2.56
C TRP A 197 -2.91 -6.89 4.04
N MET A 198 -3.00 -5.72 4.62
CA MET A 198 -3.45 -5.54 6.00
C MET A 198 -4.21 -4.23 6.11
N HIS A 199 -5.31 -4.25 6.85
CA HIS A 199 -6.09 -3.05 7.15
C HIS A 199 -5.22 -1.96 7.81
N ASN A 200 -5.35 -0.70 7.39
CA ASN A 200 -4.48 0.40 7.85
C ASN A 200 -4.37 0.51 9.39
N ARG A 201 -5.49 0.39 10.11
CA ARG A 201 -5.44 0.45 11.60
C ARG A 201 -4.68 -0.72 12.20
N VAL A 202 -4.73 -1.88 11.56
CA VAL A 202 -3.98 -3.05 12.02
C VAL A 202 -2.49 -2.89 11.70
N ARG A 203 -2.11 -2.29 10.56
CA ARG A 203 -0.70 -1.92 10.28
C ARG A 203 -0.14 -1.04 11.41
N MET A 204 -0.88 -0.01 11.83
CA MET A 204 -0.49 0.87 12.95
C MET A 204 -0.33 0.11 14.27
N ILE A 205 -1.21 -0.84 14.56
CA ILE A 205 -1.16 -1.64 15.78
C ILE A 205 0.04 -2.59 15.76
N THR A 206 0.24 -3.31 14.66
CA THR A 206 1.34 -4.29 14.53
C THR A 206 2.71 -3.60 14.53
N ALA A 207 2.84 -2.45 13.84
CA ALA A 207 4.04 -1.63 13.88
C ALA A 207 4.30 -1.08 15.30
N SER A 208 3.29 -0.50 15.92
CA SER A 208 3.39 0.01 17.30
C SER A 208 3.76 -1.09 18.29
N PHE A 209 3.28 -2.32 18.10
CA PHE A 209 3.64 -3.46 18.94
C PHE A 209 5.14 -3.78 18.82
N LEU A 210 5.66 -3.86 17.60
CA LEU A 210 7.08 -4.12 17.35
C LEU A 210 7.97 -3.05 18.03
N ILE A 211 7.69 -1.78 17.73
CA ILE A 211 8.59 -0.69 18.14
C ILE A 211 8.42 -0.25 19.59
N LYS A 212 7.20 -0.31 20.15
CA LYS A 212 6.91 0.23 21.49
C LYS A 212 6.83 -0.84 22.59
N HIS A 213 6.43 -2.06 22.24
CA HIS A 213 6.34 -3.15 23.23
C HIS A 213 7.53 -4.09 23.17
N LEU A 214 7.98 -4.47 21.96
CA LEU A 214 9.16 -5.30 21.81
C LEU A 214 10.46 -4.49 21.79
N LEU A 215 10.40 -3.18 21.56
CA LEU A 215 11.55 -2.29 21.40
C LEU A 215 12.54 -2.77 20.34
N ILE A 216 12.02 -3.40 19.29
CA ILE A 216 12.81 -3.83 18.13
C ILE A 216 12.82 -2.69 17.12
N ASP A 217 13.99 -2.44 16.52
CA ASP A 217 14.19 -1.38 15.54
C ASP A 217 13.16 -1.43 14.42
N TRP A 218 12.55 -0.30 14.14
CA TRP A 218 11.52 -0.12 13.12
C TRP A 218 11.95 -0.60 11.73
N ARG A 219 13.24 -0.54 11.40
CA ARG A 219 13.79 -0.98 10.11
C ARG A 219 13.54 -2.47 9.85
N HIS A 220 13.47 -3.30 10.90
CA HIS A 220 13.08 -4.71 10.74
C HIS A 220 11.62 -4.87 10.32
N GLY A 221 10.75 -4.03 10.84
CA GLY A 221 9.33 -4.03 10.50
C GLY A 221 9.06 -3.43 9.12
N GLU A 222 9.74 -2.32 8.80
CA GLU A 222 9.69 -1.67 7.48
C GLU A 222 10.06 -2.66 6.37
N ARG A 223 11.21 -3.33 6.48
CA ARG A 223 11.68 -4.34 5.51
C ARG A 223 10.71 -5.52 5.40
N TRP A 224 10.17 -6.00 6.51
CA TRP A 224 9.18 -7.06 6.49
C TRP A 224 7.91 -6.65 5.74
N PHE A 225 7.43 -5.44 5.96
CA PHE A 225 6.29 -4.90 5.23
C PHE A 225 6.61 -4.69 3.76
N TRP A 226 7.79 -4.16 3.45
CA TRP A 226 8.25 -4.03 2.07
C TRP A 226 8.24 -5.36 1.31
N ASP A 227 8.74 -6.41 1.93
CA ASP A 227 8.84 -7.75 1.31
C ASP A 227 7.50 -8.47 1.19
N THR A 228 6.51 -8.12 2.00
CA THR A 228 5.26 -8.90 2.11
C THR A 228 4.01 -8.18 1.63
N LEU A 229 4.03 -6.84 1.53
CA LEU A 229 2.89 -6.07 1.05
C LEU A 229 2.82 -6.02 -0.48
N VAL A 230 1.65 -6.33 -1.05
CA VAL A 230 1.38 -6.15 -2.50
C VAL A 230 1.25 -4.68 -2.89
N ASP A 231 0.97 -3.81 -1.92
CA ASP A 231 0.85 -2.36 -2.06
C ASP A 231 2.02 -1.60 -1.41
N GLY A 232 3.15 -2.27 -1.20
CA GLY A 232 4.34 -1.71 -0.58
C GLY A 232 4.91 -0.54 -1.37
N ASP A 233 4.57 0.68 -0.97
CA ASP A 233 5.06 1.92 -1.56
C ASP A 233 6.19 2.50 -0.69
N TYR A 234 7.34 2.78 -1.28
CA TYR A 234 8.53 3.22 -0.53
C TYR A 234 8.27 4.48 0.29
N ALA A 235 7.58 5.46 -0.31
CA ALA A 235 7.28 6.70 0.37
C ALA A 235 6.28 6.51 1.51
N SER A 236 5.18 5.79 1.25
CA SER A 236 4.15 5.56 2.26
C SER A 236 4.60 4.59 3.34
N ASN A 237 5.38 3.55 3.01
CA ASN A 237 5.89 2.61 3.99
C ASN A 237 6.88 3.30 4.93
N GLY A 238 7.95 3.91 4.41
CA GLY A 238 8.92 4.61 5.24
C GLY A 238 8.33 5.74 6.09
N ALA A 239 7.40 6.53 5.53
CA ALA A 239 6.81 7.66 6.24
C ALA A 239 5.88 7.29 7.40
N ASN A 240 5.44 6.04 7.51
CA ASN A 240 4.48 5.60 8.52
C ASN A 240 5.09 4.73 9.63
N TRP A 241 6.37 4.41 9.57
CA TRP A 241 7.14 3.71 10.64
C TRP A 241 7.81 4.68 11.64
#